data_9d6bf1dbf9d48cef4591d95707746e23
#
_entry.id   9d6bf1dbf9d48cef4591d95707746e23
#
_cell.length_a   1.000
_cell.length_b   1.000
_cell.length_c   1.000
_cell.angle_alpha   90.00
_cell.angle_beta   90.00
_cell.angle_gamma   90.00
#
_symmetry.space_group_name_H-M   'P 1'
#
loop_
_entity.id
_entity.type
_entity.pdbx_description
1 polymer ?
#
loop_
_entity_poly.entity_id
_entity_poly.type
_entity_poly.pdbx_seq_one_letter_code
_entity_poly.pdbx_strand_id
1 'polypeptide(L)'
;MSRQSKMPFPSPQPETEPTLGFTIWISLRRGISPQAEQVFERSLADYMDSRDLQWWGTHLCAAVSGDDRDLTETDQVDLLLWLVEGVTPTTVEIGPLGPGTGLPARRDSVPVVRAQSSDLMLIPMIWLYRAARVDARQVLQMLGGFSTISTVH
;
A
#
# COMPACT_ATOMS: atom_id res chain seq x y z
N MET A 1 -19.14 -13.56 0.33
CA MET A 1 -18.55 -13.55 -1.00
C MET A 1 -17.54 -12.44 -1.12
N SER A 2 -16.36 -12.77 -1.59
CA SER A 2 -15.34 -11.75 -1.65
C SER A 2 -15.59 -10.82 -2.83
N ARG A 3 -15.12 -9.60 -2.70
CA ARG A 3 -15.22 -8.64 -3.77
C ARG A 3 -14.31 -9.01 -4.91
N GLN A 4 -14.70 -8.59 -6.08
CA GLN A 4 -13.88 -8.81 -7.23
C GLN A 4 -12.69 -7.87 -7.20
N SER A 5 -11.54 -8.39 -6.88
CA SER A 5 -10.35 -7.58 -6.72
C SER A 5 -9.52 -7.49 -7.99
N LYS A 6 -9.78 -8.34 -8.96
CA LYS A 6 -8.98 -8.36 -10.19
C LYS A 6 -9.77 -7.83 -11.36
N MET A 7 -10.62 -6.90 -11.10
CA MET A 7 -11.37 -6.25 -12.16
C MET A 7 -10.46 -5.41 -13.02
N PRO A 8 -10.77 -5.28 -14.30
CA PRO A 8 -10.09 -4.28 -15.10
C PRO A 8 -10.34 -2.89 -14.51
N PHE A 9 -9.62 -1.91 -14.98
CA PHE A 9 -9.78 -0.57 -14.46
C PHE A 9 -11.24 -0.14 -14.54
N PRO A 10 -11.74 0.50 -13.50
CA PRO A 10 -13.14 0.89 -13.49
C PRO A 10 -13.42 1.93 -14.56
N SER A 11 -14.63 1.88 -15.08
CA SER A 11 -15.08 2.91 -16.00
C SER A 11 -15.31 4.20 -15.25
N PRO A 12 -14.96 5.35 -15.83
CA PRO A 12 -15.25 6.61 -15.17
C PRO A 12 -16.75 6.80 -14.99
N GLN A 13 -17.10 7.38 -13.87
CA GLN A 13 -18.49 7.70 -13.57
C GLN A 13 -18.62 9.21 -13.59
N PRO A 14 -19.23 9.78 -14.63
CA PRO A 14 -19.22 11.26 -14.76
C PRO A 14 -19.89 11.98 -13.60
N GLU A 15 -20.88 11.36 -12.98
CA GLU A 15 -21.61 11.98 -11.89
C GLU A 15 -20.98 11.76 -10.55
N THR A 16 -19.97 10.93 -10.46
CA THR A 16 -19.36 10.54 -9.20
C THR A 16 -17.95 11.05 -9.14
N GLU A 17 -17.63 11.82 -8.11
CA GLU A 17 -16.27 12.26 -7.91
C GLU A 17 -15.41 11.06 -7.54
N PRO A 18 -14.18 10.98 -8.08
CA PRO A 18 -13.30 9.90 -7.71
C PRO A 18 -12.93 10.00 -6.24
N THR A 19 -12.97 8.88 -5.56
CA THR A 19 -12.52 8.81 -4.17
C THR A 19 -11.00 8.77 -4.13
N LEU A 20 -10.45 9.19 -2.99
CA LEU A 20 -9.01 9.12 -2.81
C LEU A 20 -8.55 7.69 -2.64
N GLY A 21 -7.45 7.37 -3.28
CA GLY A 21 -6.80 6.09 -3.18
C GLY A 21 -5.31 6.26 -3.33
N PHE A 22 -4.61 5.16 -3.49
CA PHE A 22 -3.16 5.20 -3.68
C PHE A 22 -2.71 3.95 -4.42
N THR A 23 -1.46 3.98 -4.87
CA THR A 23 -0.85 2.83 -5.54
C THR A 23 0.18 2.18 -4.62
N ILE A 24 0.28 0.87 -4.68
CA ILE A 24 1.31 0.13 -3.95
C ILE A 24 2.18 -0.62 -4.95
N TRP A 25 3.44 -0.75 -4.61
CA TRP A 25 4.41 -1.57 -5.34
C TRP A 25 5.10 -2.47 -4.33
N ILE A 26 5.12 -3.77 -4.62
CA ILE A 26 5.63 -4.76 -3.69
C ILE A 26 6.72 -5.56 -4.38
N SER A 27 7.88 -5.67 -3.72
CA SER A 27 8.95 -6.55 -4.16
C SER A 27 8.98 -7.76 -3.24
N LEU A 28 9.04 -8.94 -3.84
CA LEU A 28 9.01 -10.19 -3.09
C LEU A 28 10.44 -10.69 -2.87
N ARG A 29 10.57 -11.55 -1.87
CA ARG A 29 11.85 -12.17 -1.55
C ARG A 29 12.32 -13.01 -2.73
N ARG A 30 13.62 -12.95 -2.99
CA ARG A 30 14.21 -13.75 -4.05
C ARG A 30 14.01 -15.23 -3.77
N GLY A 31 13.76 -15.99 -4.84
CA GLY A 31 13.62 -17.42 -4.73
C GLY A 31 12.34 -17.90 -4.07
N ILE A 32 11.35 -17.00 -3.94
CA ILE A 32 10.07 -17.41 -3.38
C ILE A 32 9.45 -18.46 -4.28
N SER A 33 8.87 -19.49 -3.67
CA SER A 33 8.22 -20.54 -4.42
C SER A 33 6.89 -20.04 -4.97
N PRO A 34 6.41 -20.65 -6.09
CA PRO A 34 5.08 -20.28 -6.59
C PRO A 34 3.97 -20.48 -5.57
N GLN A 35 4.09 -21.51 -4.73
CA GLN A 35 3.09 -21.77 -3.70
C GLN A 35 3.08 -20.65 -2.66
N ALA A 36 4.26 -20.22 -2.23
CA ALA A 36 4.34 -19.13 -1.26
C ALA A 36 3.82 -17.83 -1.83
N GLU A 37 4.08 -17.58 -3.11
CA GLU A 37 3.56 -16.39 -3.76
C GLU A 37 2.04 -16.44 -3.86
N GLN A 38 1.47 -17.62 -4.14
CA GLN A 38 0.02 -17.76 -4.17
C GLN A 38 -0.60 -17.53 -2.80
N VAL A 39 0.05 -18.04 -1.74
CA VAL A 39 -0.42 -17.80 -0.38
C VAL A 39 -0.41 -16.31 -0.07
N PHE A 40 0.65 -15.62 -0.47
CA PHE A 40 0.74 -14.19 -0.26
C PHE A 40 -0.36 -13.44 -1.01
N GLU A 41 -0.57 -13.79 -2.27
CA GLU A 41 -1.61 -13.14 -3.08
C GLU A 41 -2.98 -13.32 -2.44
N ARG A 42 -3.26 -14.51 -1.96
CA ARG A 42 -4.54 -14.79 -1.30
C ARG A 42 -4.67 -14.03 0.02
N SER A 43 -3.59 -13.99 0.79
CA SER A 43 -3.60 -13.24 2.05
C SER A 43 -3.84 -11.76 1.81
N LEU A 44 -3.23 -11.21 0.77
CA LEU A 44 -3.43 -9.81 0.41
C LEU A 44 -4.88 -9.55 0.03
N ALA A 45 -5.47 -10.43 -0.77
CA ALA A 45 -6.88 -10.29 -1.14
C ALA A 45 -7.77 -10.34 0.09
N ASP A 46 -7.49 -11.25 1.02
CA ASP A 46 -8.26 -11.36 2.26
C ASP A 46 -8.12 -10.10 3.11
N TYR A 47 -6.92 -9.54 3.18
CA TYR A 47 -6.71 -8.30 3.90
C TYR A 47 -7.55 -7.17 3.30
N MET A 48 -7.49 -7.04 1.97
CA MET A 48 -8.25 -5.99 1.30
C MET A 48 -9.75 -6.14 1.57
N ASP A 49 -10.26 -7.37 1.47
CA ASP A 49 -11.67 -7.62 1.74
C ASP A 49 -12.03 -7.26 3.19
N SER A 50 -11.17 -7.60 4.13
CA SER A 50 -11.45 -7.37 5.55
C SER A 50 -11.48 -5.89 5.91
N ARG A 51 -10.88 -5.04 5.09
CA ARG A 51 -10.84 -3.61 5.31
C ARG A 51 -11.74 -2.84 4.37
N ASP A 52 -12.56 -3.54 3.60
CA ASP A 52 -13.42 -2.92 2.58
C ASP A 52 -12.61 -2.08 1.59
N LEU A 53 -11.48 -2.63 1.18
CA LEU A 53 -10.64 -2.02 0.17
C LEU A 53 -10.84 -2.71 -1.16
N GLN A 54 -10.86 -1.93 -2.21
CA GLN A 54 -10.88 -2.44 -3.58
C GLN A 54 -9.50 -2.22 -4.18
N TRP A 55 -9.11 -3.12 -5.07
CA TRP A 55 -7.81 -2.96 -5.70
C TRP A 55 -7.84 -3.52 -7.11
N TRP A 56 -7.02 -2.92 -7.95
CA TRP A 56 -6.90 -3.28 -9.37
C TRP A 56 -5.44 -3.46 -9.68
N GLY A 57 -5.12 -4.50 -10.42
CA GLY A 57 -3.76 -4.78 -10.81
C GLY A 57 -3.35 -6.15 -10.31
N THR A 58 -2.11 -6.26 -9.86
CA THR A 58 -1.55 -7.51 -9.37
C THR A 58 -1.10 -7.34 -7.93
N HIS A 59 -0.68 -8.45 -7.34
CA HIS A 59 -0.13 -8.40 -5.98
C HIS A 59 1.25 -7.74 -5.93
N LEU A 60 1.81 -7.35 -7.08
CA LEU A 60 3.08 -6.64 -7.13
C LEU A 60 2.91 -5.15 -7.41
N CYS A 61 1.83 -4.78 -8.05
CA CYS A 61 1.55 -3.38 -8.34
C CYS A 61 0.05 -3.21 -8.47
N ALA A 62 -0.54 -2.46 -7.57
CA ALA A 62 -1.98 -2.32 -7.55
C ALA A 62 -2.40 -0.92 -7.16
N ALA A 63 -3.52 -0.50 -7.72
CA ALA A 63 -4.23 0.68 -7.27
C ALA A 63 -5.22 0.26 -6.19
N VAL A 64 -5.26 1.00 -5.11
CA VAL A 64 -6.11 0.68 -3.96
C VAL A 64 -7.05 1.85 -3.73
N SER A 65 -8.32 1.53 -3.52
CA SER A 65 -9.32 2.55 -3.21
C SER A 65 -10.30 2.00 -2.18
N GLY A 66 -11.08 2.90 -1.60
CA GLY A 66 -12.12 2.51 -0.67
C GLY A 66 -13.42 2.21 -1.39
N ASP A 67 -14.33 1.59 -0.66
CA ASP A 67 -15.66 1.31 -1.17
C ASP A 67 -16.55 2.48 -0.76
N ASP A 68 -16.73 3.42 -1.67
CA ASP A 68 -17.53 4.63 -1.45
C ASP A 68 -16.99 5.52 -0.34
N ARG A 69 -15.69 5.48 -0.10
CA ARG A 69 -15.07 6.36 0.88
C ARG A 69 -13.67 6.72 0.42
N ASP A 70 -13.21 7.86 0.89
CA ASP A 70 -11.82 8.24 0.70
C ASP A 70 -10.94 7.44 1.62
N LEU A 71 -9.83 6.96 1.09
CA LEU A 71 -8.81 6.36 1.92
C LEU A 71 -8.01 7.45 2.62
N THR A 72 -7.41 7.08 3.72
CA THR A 72 -6.66 8.01 4.57
C THR A 72 -5.24 7.52 4.76
N GLU A 73 -4.45 8.36 5.41
CA GLU A 73 -3.10 7.97 5.76
C GLU A 73 -3.08 6.75 6.69
N THR A 74 -4.11 6.60 7.51
CA THR A 74 -4.24 5.41 8.35
C THR A 74 -4.35 4.15 7.50
N ASP A 75 -5.15 4.21 6.44
CA ASP A 75 -5.26 3.07 5.51
C ASP A 75 -3.91 2.75 4.89
N GLN A 76 -3.16 3.77 4.49
CA GLN A 76 -1.84 3.56 3.91
C GLN A 76 -0.89 2.89 4.91
N VAL A 77 -0.84 3.40 6.12
CA VAL A 77 0.09 2.88 7.13
C VAL A 77 -0.31 1.48 7.56
N ASP A 78 -1.60 1.25 7.77
CA ASP A 78 -2.05 -0.08 8.17
C ASP A 78 -1.67 -1.13 7.14
N LEU A 79 -1.87 -0.84 5.87
CA LEU A 79 -1.49 -1.76 4.81
C LEU A 79 0.02 -1.93 4.74
N LEU A 80 0.75 -0.83 4.82
CA LEU A 80 2.21 -0.87 4.77
C LEU A 80 2.77 -1.76 5.88
N LEU A 81 2.29 -1.57 7.10
CA LEU A 81 2.80 -2.34 8.24
C LEU A 81 2.40 -3.80 8.15
N TRP A 82 1.18 -4.08 7.68
CA TRP A 82 0.77 -5.46 7.46
C TRP A 82 1.70 -6.15 6.46
N LEU A 83 2.07 -5.45 5.41
CA LEU A 83 2.95 -6.00 4.38
C LEU A 83 4.36 -6.24 4.91
N VAL A 84 4.94 -5.25 5.61
CA VAL A 84 6.33 -5.40 6.04
C VAL A 84 6.49 -6.36 7.20
N GLU A 85 5.42 -6.63 7.95
CA GLU A 85 5.46 -7.64 8.99
C GLU A 85 5.38 -9.05 8.45
N GLY A 86 4.94 -9.20 7.21
CA GLY A 86 4.92 -10.49 6.56
C GLY A 86 6.31 -10.93 6.17
N VAL A 87 6.47 -12.22 5.93
CA VAL A 87 7.79 -12.77 5.58
C VAL A 87 8.04 -12.75 4.08
N THR A 88 7.01 -12.51 3.30
CA THR A 88 7.10 -12.62 1.84
C THR A 88 7.58 -11.34 1.18
N PRO A 89 7.02 -10.16 1.48
CA PRO A 89 7.52 -8.94 0.87
C PRO A 89 8.86 -8.54 1.46
N THR A 90 9.73 -7.99 0.63
CA THR A 90 11.00 -7.40 1.09
C THR A 90 10.94 -5.89 1.09
N THR A 91 10.29 -5.32 0.09
CA THR A 91 10.17 -3.87 -0.03
C THR A 91 8.75 -3.53 -0.41
N VAL A 92 8.21 -2.52 0.23
CA VAL A 92 6.88 -2.01 -0.07
C VAL A 92 7.01 -0.51 -0.32
N GLU A 93 6.43 -0.05 -1.40
CA GLU A 93 6.38 1.37 -1.72
C GLU A 93 4.92 1.78 -1.87
N ILE A 94 4.60 2.95 -1.35
CA ILE A 94 3.23 3.46 -1.38
C ILE A 94 3.27 4.86 -1.93
N GLY A 95 2.44 5.12 -2.92
CA GLY A 95 2.27 6.45 -3.48
C GLY A 95 1.39 7.33 -2.63
N PRO A 96 1.32 8.60 -2.96
CA PRO A 96 0.49 9.54 -2.20
C PRO A 96 -1.00 9.30 -2.45
N LEU A 97 -1.80 9.79 -1.53
CA LEU A 97 -3.25 9.80 -1.74
C LEU A 97 -3.60 10.72 -2.90
N GLY A 98 -4.46 10.26 -3.75
CA GLY A 98 -4.90 11.03 -4.89
C GLY A 98 -6.14 10.41 -5.50
N PRO A 99 -6.70 11.07 -6.53
CA PRO A 99 -7.89 10.53 -7.18
C PRO A 99 -7.63 9.12 -7.71
N GLY A 100 -8.64 8.27 -7.62
CA GLY A 100 -8.51 6.88 -8.03
C GLY A 100 -8.44 6.64 -9.52
N THR A 101 -8.57 7.69 -10.33
CA THR A 101 -8.49 7.56 -11.78
C THR A 101 -7.03 7.60 -12.24
N GLY A 102 -6.72 6.87 -13.30
CA GLY A 102 -5.37 6.87 -13.86
C GLY A 102 -4.37 6.03 -13.13
N LEU A 103 -4.79 5.28 -12.15
CA LEU A 103 -3.91 4.36 -11.44
C LEU A 103 -3.80 3.05 -12.19
N PRO A 104 -2.69 2.32 -11.99
CA PRO A 104 -1.56 2.66 -11.15
C PRO A 104 -0.63 3.67 -11.84
N ALA A 105 -0.15 4.62 -11.07
CA ALA A 105 0.80 5.59 -11.57
C ALA A 105 2.18 4.98 -11.71
N ARG A 106 3.01 5.59 -12.54
CA ARG A 106 4.39 5.15 -12.65
C ARG A 106 5.15 5.59 -11.41
N ARG A 107 5.93 4.67 -10.88
CA ARG A 107 6.64 4.89 -9.62
C ARG A 107 7.61 6.04 -9.69
N ASP A 108 8.26 6.23 -10.82
CA ASP A 108 9.26 7.26 -10.99
C ASP A 108 8.66 8.65 -11.24
N SER A 109 7.35 8.74 -11.39
CA SER A 109 6.71 10.03 -11.65
C SER A 109 5.95 10.58 -10.45
N VAL A 110 5.92 9.87 -9.34
CA VAL A 110 5.24 10.33 -8.13
C VAL A 110 6.13 10.09 -6.92
N PRO A 111 6.00 10.91 -5.88
CA PRO A 111 6.71 10.63 -4.64
C PRO A 111 6.15 9.36 -3.98
N VAL A 112 7.03 8.53 -3.47
CA VAL A 112 6.61 7.31 -2.80
C VAL A 112 7.27 7.23 -1.43
N VAL A 113 6.56 6.60 -0.52
CA VAL A 113 7.09 6.22 0.77
C VAL A 113 7.51 4.76 0.68
N ARG A 114 8.69 4.46 1.17
CA ARG A 114 9.29 3.15 1.00
C ARG A 114 9.63 2.55 2.35
N ALA A 115 9.33 1.26 2.51
CA ALA A 115 9.70 0.53 3.71
C ALA A 115 10.28 -0.82 3.30
N GLN A 116 11.34 -1.24 4.01
CA GLN A 116 11.95 -2.54 3.81
C GLN A 116 11.72 -3.37 5.05
N SER A 117 11.33 -4.63 4.85
CA SER A 117 11.01 -5.50 5.97
C SER A 117 12.20 -5.79 6.85
N SER A 118 13.42 -5.63 6.33
CA SER A 118 14.64 -5.85 7.11
C SER A 118 15.08 -4.62 7.90
N ASP A 119 14.38 -3.49 7.77
CA ASP A 119 14.77 -2.26 8.42
C ASP A 119 14.44 -2.34 9.90
N LEU A 120 15.48 -2.33 10.74
CA LEU A 120 15.29 -2.44 12.19
C LEU A 120 14.57 -1.24 12.79
N MET A 121 14.58 -0.10 12.11
CA MET A 121 13.85 1.06 12.58
C MET A 121 12.34 0.87 12.55
N LEU A 122 11.86 -0.09 11.77
CA LEU A 122 10.42 -0.34 11.72
C LEU A 122 9.88 -0.89 13.04
N ILE A 123 10.67 -1.64 13.77
CA ILE A 123 10.18 -2.27 14.99
C ILE A 123 9.71 -1.24 16.02
N PRO A 124 10.54 -0.27 16.44
CA PRO A 124 10.04 0.73 17.38
C PRO A 124 8.93 1.61 16.77
N MET A 125 8.98 1.86 15.49
CA MET A 125 7.95 2.67 14.84
C MET A 125 6.60 1.96 14.90
N ILE A 126 6.57 0.66 14.63
CA ILE A 126 5.33 -0.11 14.71
C ILE A 126 4.79 -0.08 16.13
N TRP A 127 5.66 -0.25 17.12
CA TRP A 127 5.26 -0.20 18.52
C TRP A 127 4.64 1.12 18.88
N LEU A 128 5.28 2.21 18.47
CA LEU A 128 4.78 3.56 18.78
C LEU A 128 3.43 3.80 18.11
N TYR A 129 3.30 3.35 16.88
CA TYR A 129 2.05 3.53 16.15
C TYR A 129 0.91 2.74 16.80
N ARG A 130 1.16 1.49 17.18
CA ARG A 130 0.14 0.65 17.80
C ARG A 130 -0.21 1.11 19.20
N ALA A 131 0.73 1.77 19.87
CA ALA A 131 0.48 2.35 21.19
C ALA A 131 -0.14 3.73 21.09
N ALA A 132 -0.48 4.20 19.88
CA ALA A 132 -1.05 5.51 19.62
C ALA A 132 -0.14 6.65 20.09
N ARG A 133 1.16 6.41 20.10
CA ARG A 133 2.13 7.45 20.45
C ARG A 133 2.53 8.26 19.23
N VAL A 134 2.39 7.72 18.05
CA VAL A 134 2.54 8.44 16.78
C VAL A 134 1.34 8.10 15.94
N ASP A 135 0.96 9.01 15.05
CA ASP A 135 -0.15 8.77 14.15
C ASP A 135 0.38 8.37 12.77
N ALA A 136 -0.56 8.06 11.85
CA ALA A 136 -0.19 7.58 10.53
C ALA A 136 0.64 8.61 9.77
N ARG A 137 0.28 9.88 9.86
CA ARG A 137 1.03 10.93 9.18
C ARG A 137 2.47 10.96 9.67
N GLN A 138 2.69 10.81 10.98
CA GLN A 138 4.04 10.81 11.53
C GLN A 138 4.84 9.62 11.02
N VAL A 139 4.20 8.45 10.90
CA VAL A 139 4.88 7.27 10.34
C VAL A 139 5.30 7.54 8.90
N LEU A 140 4.38 8.07 8.09
CA LEU A 140 4.70 8.36 6.70
C LEU A 140 5.79 9.42 6.59
N GLN A 141 5.77 10.42 7.46
CA GLN A 141 6.82 11.45 7.45
C GLN A 141 8.18 10.85 7.80
N MET A 142 8.22 9.96 8.77
CA MET A 142 9.50 9.35 9.14
C MET A 142 10.06 8.50 8.00
N LEU A 143 9.21 7.73 7.34
CA LEU A 143 9.64 6.92 6.21
C LEU A 143 9.93 7.78 4.99
N GLY A 144 9.06 8.74 4.72
CA GLY A 144 9.24 9.62 3.57
C GLY A 144 10.41 10.56 3.72
N GLY A 145 10.74 10.92 4.97
CA GLY A 145 11.89 11.78 5.21
C GLY A 145 13.19 11.16 4.72
N PHE A 146 13.36 9.87 4.90
CA PHE A 146 14.55 9.20 4.38
C PHE A 146 14.57 9.20 2.85
N SER A 147 13.41 8.94 2.25
CA SER A 147 13.33 8.97 0.80
C SER A 147 13.59 10.37 0.25
N THR A 148 13.05 11.37 0.94
CA THR A 148 13.23 12.75 0.50
C THR A 148 14.69 13.18 0.57
N ILE A 149 15.39 12.78 1.64
CA ILE A 149 16.79 13.12 1.80
C ILE A 149 17.60 12.57 0.65
N SER A 150 17.29 11.40 0.17
CA SER A 150 18.04 10.79 -0.93
C SER A 150 17.71 11.42 -2.28
N THR A 151 16.63 12.18 -2.39
CA THR A 151 16.23 12.78 -3.66
C THR A 151 16.41 14.29 -3.72
N VAL A 152 16.54 14.94 -2.58
CA VAL A 152 16.72 16.39 -2.53
C VAL A 152 18.18 16.73 -2.61
N HIS A 153 18.53 17.57 -3.55
CA HIS A 153 19.93 17.94 -3.73
C HIS A 153 20.08 19.36 -4.16
#